data_73e8ae26554415f8973535244d97cbd8
#
_entry.id   73e8ae26554415f8973535244d97cbd8
#
_cell.length_a   1.000
_cell.length_b   1.000
_cell.length_c   1.000
_cell.angle_alpha   90.00
_cell.angle_beta   90.00
_cell.angle_gamma   90.00
#
_symmetry.space_group_name_H-M   'P 1'
#
loop_
_entity.id
_entity.type
_entity.pdbx_description
1 polymer ?
#
loop_
_entity_poly.entity_id
_entity_poly.type
_entity_poly.pdbx_seq_one_letter_code
_entity_poly.pdbx_strand_id
1 'polypeptide(L)'
;MSDKVFNVLFLCTGNSARSIMAEALLKELGGGRFRAFSAGSHPTGVVNPYALERLEVEGLDSAGFRSKNWDEFAQPGSPELDFVITVCDNAAGEICPVWPGQPITAHWGVPDPAAVDDDQKFMAFSKVFTQLERRISLFTVLNPASLERLALERKVREIGLVQDHQHQAE
;
A
#
# COMPACT_ATOMS: atom_id res chain seq x y z
N MET A 1 -7.04 12.68 25.39
CA MET A 1 -6.71 11.50 24.59
C MET A 1 -6.61 11.86 23.13
N SER A 2 -5.48 11.63 22.56
CA SER A 2 -5.29 12.01 21.19
C SER A 2 -5.77 10.89 20.27
N ASP A 3 -6.66 11.25 19.38
CA ASP A 3 -7.15 10.31 18.38
C ASP A 3 -6.54 10.65 17.03
N LYS A 4 -5.23 10.81 17.04
CA LYS A 4 -4.53 11.13 15.80
C LYS A 4 -4.78 10.04 14.76
N VAL A 5 -5.16 10.47 13.56
CA VAL A 5 -5.29 9.60 12.40
C VAL A 5 -3.98 9.68 11.64
N PHE A 6 -3.38 8.53 11.39
CA PHE A 6 -2.11 8.46 10.68
C PHE A 6 -2.35 8.33 9.18
N ASN A 7 -1.66 9.16 8.41
CA ASN A 7 -1.79 9.17 6.95
C ASN A 7 -0.73 8.27 6.32
N VAL A 8 -1.16 7.33 5.50
CA VAL A 8 -0.30 6.32 4.87
C VAL A 8 -0.46 6.40 3.36
N LEU A 9 0.66 6.57 2.66
CA LEU A 9 0.68 6.60 1.20
C LEU A 9 1.35 5.33 0.69
N PHE A 10 0.64 4.58 -0.15
CA PHE A 10 1.20 3.41 -0.83
C PHE A 10 1.62 3.81 -2.23
N LEU A 11 2.85 3.47 -2.60
CA LEU A 11 3.43 3.83 -3.89
C LEU A 11 3.70 2.60 -4.75
N CYS A 12 3.38 2.74 -6.01
CA CYS A 12 3.68 1.78 -7.06
C CYS A 12 3.98 2.61 -8.31
N THR A 13 4.59 2.02 -9.33
CA THR A 13 4.90 2.83 -10.51
C THR A 13 3.65 3.30 -11.23
N GLY A 14 2.74 2.39 -11.54
CA GLY A 14 1.55 2.71 -12.34
C GLY A 14 0.34 3.15 -11.56
N ASN A 15 0.31 2.93 -10.27
CA ASN A 15 -0.85 3.20 -9.42
C ASN A 15 -2.13 2.67 -10.06
N SER A 16 -2.09 1.42 -10.48
CA SER A 16 -3.25 0.81 -11.14
C SER A 16 -3.74 -0.44 -10.44
N ALA A 17 -2.89 -1.17 -9.74
CA ALA A 17 -3.26 -2.44 -9.10
C ALA A 17 -2.76 -2.56 -7.68
N ARG A 18 -1.46 -2.79 -7.47
CA ARG A 18 -0.91 -3.12 -6.15
C ARG A 18 -1.17 -2.04 -5.11
N SER A 19 -0.85 -0.79 -5.42
CA SER A 19 -1.06 0.30 -4.48
C SER A 19 -2.54 0.61 -4.27
N ILE A 20 -3.37 0.39 -5.28
CA ILE A 20 -4.82 0.56 -5.15
C ILE A 20 -5.39 -0.48 -4.18
N MET A 21 -4.97 -1.74 -4.32
CA MET A 21 -5.45 -2.79 -3.42
C MET A 21 -4.96 -2.53 -1.99
N ALA A 22 -3.72 -2.05 -1.83
CA ALA A 22 -3.20 -1.71 -0.51
C ALA A 22 -4.00 -0.58 0.13
N GLU A 23 -4.32 0.44 -0.65
CA GLU A 23 -5.14 1.55 -0.16
C GLU A 23 -6.50 1.05 0.33
N ALA A 24 -7.16 0.21 -0.48
CA ALA A 24 -8.47 -0.33 -0.11
C ALA A 24 -8.40 -1.18 1.15
N LEU A 25 -7.36 -2.00 1.26
CA LEU A 25 -7.18 -2.86 2.43
C LEU A 25 -6.99 -2.04 3.70
N LEU A 26 -6.18 -1.00 3.64
CA LEU A 26 -5.97 -0.20 4.85
C LEU A 26 -7.20 0.61 5.21
N LYS A 27 -7.98 1.05 4.23
CA LYS A 27 -9.25 1.71 4.51
C LYS A 27 -10.18 0.78 5.29
N GLU A 28 -10.19 -0.50 4.92
CA GLU A 28 -11.06 -1.47 5.58
C GLU A 28 -10.49 -1.89 6.94
N LEU A 29 -9.21 -2.20 7.01
CA LEU A 29 -8.62 -2.79 8.21
C LEU A 29 -8.14 -1.76 9.22
N GLY A 30 -7.97 -0.53 8.81
CA GLY A 30 -7.41 0.52 9.66
C GLY A 30 -8.35 1.03 10.74
N GLY A 31 -9.66 0.82 10.60
CA GLY A 31 -10.62 1.09 11.66
C GLY A 31 -10.71 2.55 12.09
N GLY A 32 -10.47 3.48 11.19
CA GLY A 32 -10.53 4.90 11.52
C GLY A 32 -9.26 5.46 12.11
N ARG A 33 -8.29 4.61 12.44
CA ARG A 33 -7.01 5.09 12.97
C ARG A 33 -6.03 5.49 11.86
N PHE A 34 -6.31 5.07 10.64
CA PHE A 34 -5.44 5.33 9.50
C PHE A 34 -6.24 5.89 8.35
N ARG A 35 -5.63 6.80 7.61
CA ARG A 35 -6.19 7.31 6.37
C ARG A 35 -5.26 6.86 5.25
N ALA A 36 -5.81 6.16 4.27
CA ALA A 36 -5.03 5.50 3.23
C ALA A 36 -5.08 6.27 1.93
N PHE A 37 -3.93 6.34 1.27
CA PHE A 37 -3.77 6.97 -0.05
C PHE A 37 -2.89 6.11 -0.91
N SER A 38 -2.95 6.29 -2.23
CA SER A 38 -2.02 5.64 -3.15
C SER A 38 -1.67 6.57 -4.30
N ALA A 39 -0.51 6.34 -4.90
CA ALA A 39 -0.06 7.13 -6.04
C ALA A 39 1.03 6.37 -6.78
N GLY A 40 1.43 6.89 -7.93
CA GLY A 40 2.52 6.32 -8.71
C GLY A 40 3.39 7.36 -9.36
N SER A 41 4.61 6.96 -9.72
CA SER A 41 5.54 7.85 -10.42
C SER A 41 5.13 8.04 -11.88
N HIS A 42 4.53 7.01 -12.47
CA HIS A 42 4.10 7.01 -13.88
C HIS A 42 2.70 6.41 -13.94
N PRO A 43 1.69 7.15 -13.45
CA PRO A 43 0.34 6.58 -13.36
C PRO A 43 -0.21 6.27 -14.74
N THR A 44 -0.90 5.12 -14.83
CA THR A 44 -1.54 4.72 -16.08
C THR A 44 -2.78 5.55 -16.36
N GLY A 45 -3.33 6.19 -15.33
CA GLY A 45 -4.58 6.95 -15.45
C GLY A 45 -5.82 6.11 -15.32
N VAL A 46 -5.67 4.78 -15.27
CA VAL A 46 -6.80 3.85 -15.20
C VAL A 46 -6.53 2.81 -14.13
N VAL A 47 -7.49 2.59 -13.24
CA VAL A 47 -7.39 1.53 -12.25
C VAL A 47 -7.63 0.19 -12.97
N ASN A 48 -6.78 -0.79 -12.66
CA ASN A 48 -6.83 -2.08 -13.33
C ASN A 48 -8.14 -2.81 -12.98
N PRO A 49 -8.90 -3.27 -14.00
CA PRO A 49 -10.18 -3.94 -13.72
C PRO A 49 -10.04 -5.19 -12.85
N TYR A 50 -8.95 -5.93 -12.96
CA TYR A 50 -8.73 -7.10 -12.12
C TYR A 50 -8.55 -6.71 -10.65
N ALA A 51 -7.97 -5.54 -10.40
CA ALA A 51 -7.86 -5.04 -9.03
C ALA A 51 -9.25 -4.72 -8.47
N LEU A 52 -10.08 -4.04 -9.24
CA LEU A 52 -11.44 -3.72 -8.81
C LEU A 52 -12.25 -4.99 -8.60
N GLU A 53 -12.13 -5.96 -9.50
CA GLU A 53 -12.82 -7.23 -9.36
C GLU A 53 -12.40 -7.95 -8.08
N ARG A 54 -11.10 -7.93 -7.77
CA ARG A 54 -10.62 -8.57 -6.55
C ARG A 54 -11.20 -7.92 -5.32
N LEU A 55 -11.28 -6.59 -5.30
CA LEU A 55 -11.89 -5.89 -4.18
C LEU A 55 -13.34 -6.29 -4.01
N GLU A 56 -14.09 -6.40 -5.11
CA GLU A 56 -15.49 -6.79 -5.05
C GLU A 56 -15.66 -8.21 -4.55
N VAL A 57 -14.81 -9.14 -5.02
CA VAL A 57 -14.85 -10.53 -4.57
C VAL A 57 -14.61 -10.62 -3.06
N GLU A 58 -13.74 -9.74 -2.54
CA GLU A 58 -13.42 -9.75 -1.12
C GLU A 58 -14.41 -8.94 -0.28
N GLY A 59 -15.42 -8.37 -0.90
CA GLY A 59 -16.43 -7.60 -0.18
C GLY A 59 -15.99 -6.20 0.19
N LEU A 60 -14.95 -5.67 -0.44
CA LEU A 60 -14.47 -4.33 -0.17
C LEU A 60 -15.08 -3.33 -1.16
N ASP A 61 -15.19 -2.08 -0.70
CA ASP A 61 -15.66 -1.00 -1.55
C ASP A 61 -14.65 -0.76 -2.68
N SER A 62 -15.12 -0.82 -3.92
CA SER A 62 -14.28 -0.62 -5.10
C SER A 62 -14.48 0.74 -5.76
N ALA A 63 -15.30 1.60 -5.17
CA ALA A 63 -15.63 2.91 -5.77
C ALA A 63 -14.65 3.98 -5.31
N GLY A 64 -14.42 4.96 -6.18
CA GLY A 64 -13.69 6.16 -5.81
C GLY A 64 -12.18 6.09 -5.96
N PHE A 65 -11.63 4.97 -6.37
CA PHE A 65 -10.19 4.86 -6.59
C PHE A 65 -9.82 5.46 -7.94
N ARG A 66 -8.65 6.11 -7.98
CA ARG A 66 -8.15 6.67 -9.23
C ARG A 66 -6.64 6.52 -9.29
N SER A 67 -6.14 6.37 -10.49
CA SER A 67 -4.71 6.32 -10.75
C SER A 67 -4.19 7.75 -10.84
N LYS A 68 -3.17 8.09 -10.04
CA LYS A 68 -2.71 9.46 -9.92
C LYS A 68 -1.21 9.54 -9.66
N ASN A 69 -0.65 10.70 -9.95
CA ASN A 69 0.77 10.95 -9.81
C ASN A 69 1.11 11.25 -8.35
N TRP A 70 2.26 10.76 -7.91
CA TRP A 70 2.71 10.98 -6.52
C TRP A 70 2.99 12.45 -6.21
N ASP A 71 3.18 13.28 -7.23
CA ASP A 71 3.39 14.71 -7.02
C ASP A 71 2.20 15.38 -6.34
N GLU A 72 1.01 14.79 -6.43
CA GLU A 72 -0.16 15.33 -5.73
C GLU A 72 0.07 15.41 -4.22
N PHE A 73 0.89 14.51 -3.69
CA PHE A 73 1.12 14.43 -2.26
C PHE A 73 2.34 15.23 -1.81
N ALA A 74 3.05 15.86 -2.75
CA ALA A 74 4.18 16.74 -2.45
C ALA A 74 3.81 18.21 -2.55
N GLN A 75 2.56 18.53 -2.89
CA GLN A 75 2.10 19.90 -3.08
C GLN A 75 1.74 20.55 -1.76
N PRO A 76 1.84 21.89 -1.68
CA PRO A 76 1.33 22.60 -0.50
C PRO A 76 -0.15 22.28 -0.30
N GLY A 77 -0.54 22.02 0.94
CA GLY A 77 -1.92 21.70 1.25
C GLY A 77 -2.28 20.24 1.13
N SER A 78 -1.37 19.39 0.62
CA SER A 78 -1.62 17.96 0.62
C SER A 78 -1.56 17.43 2.05
N PRO A 79 -2.16 16.25 2.32
CA PRO A 79 -2.10 15.68 3.67
C PRO A 79 -0.65 15.46 4.10
N GLU A 80 -0.39 15.72 5.36
CA GLU A 80 0.92 15.41 5.92
C GLU A 80 1.02 13.89 6.10
N LEU A 81 2.01 13.28 5.47
CA LEU A 81 2.14 11.83 5.47
C LEU A 81 2.93 11.37 6.68
N ASP A 82 2.44 10.32 7.33
CA ASP A 82 3.15 9.69 8.45
C ASP A 82 3.95 8.48 7.96
N PHE A 83 3.46 7.80 6.94
CA PHE A 83 4.13 6.64 6.37
C PHE A 83 4.06 6.69 4.85
N VAL A 84 5.16 6.33 4.19
CA VAL A 84 5.19 6.13 2.74
C VAL A 84 5.75 4.75 2.48
N ILE A 85 4.95 3.89 1.86
CA ILE A 85 5.29 2.48 1.69
C ILE A 85 5.25 2.13 0.22
N THR A 86 6.39 1.70 -0.33
CA THR A 86 6.43 1.24 -1.72
C THR A 86 6.03 -0.24 -1.77
N VAL A 87 5.19 -0.59 -2.73
CA VAL A 87 4.72 -1.97 -2.86
C VAL A 87 5.18 -2.64 -4.15
N CYS A 88 5.99 -1.96 -4.95
CA CYS A 88 6.65 -2.59 -6.09
C CYS A 88 8.11 -2.17 -6.12
N ASP A 89 8.96 -3.05 -6.65
CA ASP A 89 10.41 -2.83 -6.61
C ASP A 89 10.82 -1.64 -7.47
N ASN A 90 10.13 -1.40 -8.58
CA ASN A 90 10.47 -0.27 -9.45
C ASN A 90 10.29 1.06 -8.73
N ALA A 91 9.18 1.20 -7.99
CA ALA A 91 8.94 2.44 -7.26
C ALA A 91 10.00 2.67 -6.18
N ALA A 92 10.49 1.60 -5.56
CA ALA A 92 11.51 1.71 -4.53
C ALA A 92 12.83 2.23 -5.10
N GLY A 93 13.10 1.97 -6.38
CA GLY A 93 14.34 2.42 -7.02
C GLY A 93 14.26 3.77 -7.69
N GLU A 94 13.10 4.41 -7.66
CA GLU A 94 12.90 5.69 -8.32
C GLU A 94 13.21 6.84 -7.36
N ILE A 95 13.57 7.99 -7.94
CA ILE A 95 13.84 9.19 -7.15
C ILE A 95 12.50 9.80 -6.76
N CYS A 96 12.17 9.72 -5.47
CA CYS A 96 10.91 10.22 -4.95
C CYS A 96 10.97 11.70 -4.64
N PRO A 97 9.83 12.39 -4.64
CA PRO A 97 9.76 13.74 -4.10
C PRO A 97 10.14 13.77 -2.62
N VAL A 98 10.47 14.94 -2.13
CA VAL A 98 10.63 15.13 -0.69
C VAL A 98 9.25 15.35 -0.10
N TRP A 99 8.87 14.44 0.80
CA TRP A 99 7.53 14.49 1.37
C TRP A 99 7.50 15.42 2.57
N PRO A 100 6.50 16.33 2.67
CA PRO A 100 6.36 17.15 3.88
C PRO A 100 6.16 16.27 5.10
N GLY A 101 6.76 16.68 6.23
CA GLY A 101 6.57 15.96 7.48
C GLY A 101 7.53 14.82 7.73
N GLN A 102 8.42 14.53 6.79
CA GLN A 102 9.43 13.48 6.94
C GLN A 102 8.81 12.15 7.39
N PRO A 103 7.97 11.53 6.57
CA PRO A 103 7.30 10.29 6.96
C PRO A 103 8.29 9.14 7.12
N ILE A 104 7.88 8.14 7.88
CA ILE A 104 8.59 6.87 7.92
C ILE A 104 8.40 6.18 6.57
N THR A 105 9.50 5.70 5.97
CA THR A 105 9.43 5.02 4.67
C THR A 105 9.76 3.55 4.83
N ALA A 106 9.10 2.72 4.02
CA ALA A 106 9.35 1.28 4.02
C ALA A 106 9.07 0.72 2.64
N HIS A 107 9.61 -0.46 2.36
CA HIS A 107 9.39 -1.15 1.10
C HIS A 107 8.75 -2.51 1.39
N TRP A 108 7.55 -2.72 0.85
CA TRP A 108 6.80 -3.96 0.99
C TRP A 108 6.53 -4.53 -0.41
N GLY A 109 7.59 -4.89 -1.13
CA GLY A 109 7.45 -5.33 -2.51
C GLY A 109 6.64 -6.60 -2.67
N VAL A 110 5.75 -6.61 -3.67
CA VAL A 110 5.02 -7.79 -4.10
C VAL A 110 5.11 -7.89 -5.61
N PRO A 111 4.97 -9.11 -6.18
CA PRO A 111 5.05 -9.27 -7.63
C PRO A 111 3.96 -8.51 -8.36
N ASP A 112 4.20 -8.20 -9.63
CA ASP A 112 3.21 -7.55 -10.46
C ASP A 112 2.19 -8.60 -10.95
N PRO A 113 0.94 -8.54 -10.46
CA PRO A 113 -0.05 -9.55 -10.86
C PRO A 113 -0.53 -9.36 -12.29
N ALA A 114 -0.29 -8.19 -12.88
CA ALA A 114 -0.69 -7.95 -14.25
C ALA A 114 0.34 -8.45 -15.27
N ALA A 115 1.49 -8.93 -14.81
CA ALA A 115 2.56 -9.40 -15.70
C ALA A 115 2.36 -10.82 -16.19
N VAL A 116 1.35 -11.53 -15.68
CA VAL A 116 1.07 -12.91 -16.08
C VAL A 116 0.09 -12.94 -17.25
N ASP A 117 -0.07 -14.13 -17.85
CA ASP A 117 -1.04 -14.33 -18.93
C ASP A 117 -2.48 -14.12 -18.42
N ASP A 118 -3.37 -13.78 -19.33
CA ASP A 118 -4.74 -13.42 -18.96
C ASP A 118 -5.46 -14.50 -18.18
N ASP A 119 -5.24 -15.77 -18.56
CA ASP A 119 -5.90 -16.89 -17.88
C ASP A 119 -5.38 -17.11 -16.46
N GLN A 120 -4.29 -16.47 -16.10
CA GLN A 120 -3.70 -16.59 -14.76
C GLN A 120 -3.89 -15.36 -13.91
N LYS A 121 -4.46 -14.30 -14.46
CA LYS A 121 -4.53 -13.02 -13.73
C LYS A 121 -5.40 -13.08 -12.50
N PHE A 122 -6.53 -13.79 -12.59
CA PHE A 122 -7.43 -13.88 -11.44
C PHE A 122 -6.68 -14.45 -10.23
N MET A 123 -5.93 -15.52 -10.44
CA MET A 123 -5.17 -16.15 -9.35
C MET A 123 -4.00 -15.28 -8.90
N ALA A 124 -3.33 -14.61 -9.84
CA ALA A 124 -2.22 -13.75 -9.51
C ALA A 124 -2.67 -12.57 -8.65
N PHE A 125 -3.81 -11.97 -8.99
CA PHE A 125 -4.35 -10.87 -8.20
C PHE A 125 -4.80 -11.36 -6.82
N SER A 126 -5.36 -12.56 -6.74
CA SER A 126 -5.74 -13.15 -5.46
C SER A 126 -4.52 -13.34 -4.56
N LYS A 127 -3.43 -13.85 -5.13
CA LYS A 127 -2.21 -14.10 -4.36
C LYS A 127 -1.59 -12.80 -3.84
N VAL A 128 -1.50 -11.80 -4.71
CA VAL A 128 -0.92 -10.51 -4.32
C VAL A 128 -1.82 -9.83 -3.28
N PHE A 129 -3.13 -9.91 -3.46
CA PHE A 129 -4.06 -9.35 -2.48
C PHE A 129 -3.84 -9.98 -1.10
N THR A 130 -3.68 -11.29 -1.05
CA THR A 130 -3.44 -11.99 0.22
C THR A 130 -2.12 -11.55 0.87
N GLN A 131 -1.08 -11.38 0.05
CA GLN A 131 0.20 -10.90 0.57
C GLN A 131 0.08 -9.50 1.17
N LEU A 132 -0.61 -8.61 0.49
CA LEU A 132 -0.83 -7.26 0.97
C LEU A 132 -1.69 -7.26 2.23
N GLU A 133 -2.73 -8.08 2.25
CA GLU A 133 -3.62 -8.17 3.41
C GLU A 133 -2.84 -8.59 4.65
N ARG A 134 -1.94 -9.55 4.50
CA ARG A 134 -1.13 -10.01 5.62
C ARG A 134 -0.27 -8.87 6.19
N ARG A 135 0.39 -8.13 5.30
CA ARG A 135 1.25 -7.04 5.73
C ARG A 135 0.47 -5.91 6.37
N ILE A 136 -0.66 -5.57 5.78
CA ILE A 136 -1.48 -4.49 6.32
C ILE A 136 -2.09 -4.90 7.67
N SER A 137 -2.48 -6.17 7.82
CA SER A 137 -2.95 -6.66 9.12
C SER A 137 -1.88 -6.52 10.19
N LEU A 138 -0.63 -6.86 9.87
CA LEU A 138 0.47 -6.68 10.82
C LEU A 138 0.69 -5.22 11.15
N PHE A 139 0.58 -4.35 10.14
CA PHE A 139 0.75 -2.92 10.33
C PHE A 139 -0.32 -2.34 11.24
N THR A 140 -1.57 -2.76 11.07
CA THR A 140 -2.67 -2.18 11.84
C THR A 140 -2.65 -2.55 13.32
N VAL A 141 -1.90 -3.59 13.72
CA VAL A 141 -1.76 -3.91 15.14
C VAL A 141 -0.68 -3.08 15.82
N LEU A 142 0.14 -2.36 15.07
CA LEU A 142 1.10 -1.45 15.67
C LEU A 142 0.36 -0.25 16.26
N ASN A 143 0.91 0.31 17.33
CA ASN A 143 0.37 1.52 17.93
C ASN A 143 1.39 2.64 17.73
N PRO A 144 1.30 3.39 16.61
CA PRO A 144 2.32 4.39 16.32
C PRO A 144 2.43 5.47 17.39
N ALA A 145 1.32 5.77 18.08
CA ALA A 145 1.32 6.82 19.08
C ALA A 145 2.13 6.46 20.32
N SER A 146 2.32 5.16 20.59
CA SER A 146 3.02 4.72 21.80
C SER A 146 4.42 4.23 21.56
N LEU A 147 4.87 4.13 20.31
CA LEU A 147 6.20 3.66 19.98
C LEU A 147 7.13 4.81 19.66
N GLU A 148 8.38 4.70 20.09
CA GLU A 148 9.39 5.66 19.66
C GLU A 148 9.60 5.54 18.15
N ARG A 149 9.97 6.66 17.53
CA ARG A 149 10.08 6.71 16.07
C ARG A 149 11.03 5.64 15.52
N LEU A 150 12.19 5.43 16.14
CA LEU A 150 13.14 4.45 15.62
C LEU A 150 12.61 3.02 15.74
N ALA A 151 11.94 2.71 16.85
CA ALA A 151 11.34 1.39 17.01
C ALA A 151 10.21 1.18 16.04
N LEU A 152 9.38 2.18 15.84
CA LEU A 152 8.29 2.11 14.89
C LEU A 152 8.82 1.92 13.46
N GLU A 153 9.82 2.68 13.08
CA GLU A 153 10.42 2.59 11.77
C GLU A 153 10.96 1.19 11.50
N ARG A 154 11.63 0.61 12.49
CA ARG A 154 12.14 -0.75 12.37
C ARG A 154 11.01 -1.76 12.16
N LYS A 155 9.96 -1.66 12.97
CA LYS A 155 8.84 -2.59 12.87
C LYS A 155 8.13 -2.49 11.53
N VAL A 156 7.92 -1.28 11.04
CA VAL A 156 7.25 -1.09 9.74
C VAL A 156 8.10 -1.68 8.61
N ARG A 157 9.42 -1.51 8.69
CA ARG A 157 10.31 -2.07 7.68
C ARG A 157 10.39 -3.59 7.75
N GLU A 158 10.35 -4.15 8.96
CA GLU A 158 10.38 -5.60 9.14
C GLU A 158 9.14 -6.26 8.53
N ILE A 159 8.02 -5.59 8.53
CA ILE A 159 6.81 -6.12 7.91
C ILE A 159 7.06 -6.42 6.42
N GLY A 160 7.84 -5.57 5.75
CA GLY A 160 8.18 -5.79 4.36
C GLY A 160 9.03 -7.02 4.10
N LEU A 161 9.67 -7.54 5.16
CA LEU A 161 10.50 -8.73 5.06
C LEU A 161 9.74 -10.00 5.39
N VAL A 162 8.48 -9.89 5.78
CA VAL A 162 7.66 -11.07 6.09
C VAL A 162 7.49 -11.88 4.83
N GLN A 163 7.81 -13.17 4.93
CA GLN A 163 7.70 -14.06 3.80
C GLN A 163 6.42 -14.86 3.91
N ASP A 164 5.90 -15.20 2.74
CA ASP A 164 4.76 -16.06 2.67
C ASP A 164 5.26 -17.49 2.74
N HIS A 165 5.02 -18.15 3.87
CA HIS A 165 5.55 -19.49 4.12
C HIS A 165 4.63 -20.60 3.66
N GLN A 166 3.57 -20.28 2.96
CA GLN A 166 2.60 -21.28 2.56
C GLN A 166 3.20 -22.35 1.67
N HIS A 167 4.21 -21.96 0.91
CA HIS A 167 4.83 -22.88 -0.03
C HIS A 167 5.88 -23.74 0.59
N GLN A 168 6.21 -23.50 1.83
CA GLN A 168 7.30 -24.17 2.49
C GLN A 168 6.83 -25.32 3.37
N ALA A 169 5.56 -25.59 3.35
CA ALA A 169 5.00 -26.62 4.18
C ALA A 169 5.31 -28.02 3.68
N GLU A 170 5.73 -28.17 2.43
CA GLU A 170 6.04 -29.49 1.89
C GLU A 170 7.41 -29.92 2.22
#